data_f191fd74b8873fa30e60ea2d4230bc11
#
_entry.id   f191fd74b8873fa30e60ea2d4230bc11
#
_cell.length_a   1.000
_cell.length_b   1.000
_cell.length_c   1.000
_cell.angle_alpha   90.00
_cell.angle_beta   90.00
_cell.angle_gamma   90.00
#
_symmetry.space_group_name_H-M   'P 1'
#
loop_
_entity.id
_entity.type
_entity.pdbx_description
1 polymer ?
#
loop_
_entity_poly.entity_id
_entity_poly.type
_entity_poly.pdbx_seq_one_letter_code
_entity_poly.pdbx_strand_id
1 'polypeptide(L)'
;RLRSRGLGDVYKRQQLFDATLANWAGVTPGICSMAETCGHAGIMEFNGDVYSCDHFVFPEYKLGNIYTQSLIEMMNSPRQIAFGQNKRNALPQQCKECDFLFACHGECPKNRFAKTATGEPGLNYLCAGYHRFFKHVAPYMDFMKHELDNQRPPANVMQWVKQNPPDK
;
A
#
# COMPACT_ATOMS: atom_id res chain seq x y z
N ARG A 1 23.08 -24.94 -9.88
CA ARG A 1 22.10 -24.38 -8.92
C ARG A 1 22.83 -23.44 -7.98
N LEU A 2 22.84 -22.15 -8.28
CA LEU A 2 23.25 -21.12 -7.34
C LEU A 2 22.22 -21.07 -6.21
N ARG A 3 22.53 -21.71 -5.09
CA ARG A 3 21.78 -21.48 -3.85
C ARG A 3 22.20 -20.11 -3.33
N SER A 4 21.30 -19.16 -3.35
CA SER A 4 21.45 -17.91 -2.61
C SER A 4 21.55 -18.28 -1.12
N ARG A 5 22.76 -18.55 -0.67
CA ARG A 5 23.06 -18.68 0.76
C ARG A 5 23.59 -17.32 1.22
N GLY A 6 22.92 -16.69 2.12
CA GLY A 6 23.42 -15.48 2.69
C GLY A 6 22.32 -14.50 3.10
N LEU A 7 22.60 -13.25 2.98
CA LEU A 7 21.76 -12.12 3.42
C LEU A 7 20.26 -12.26 3.18
N GLY A 8 19.84 -12.95 2.11
CA GLY A 8 18.45 -13.19 1.79
C GLY A 8 17.69 -14.03 2.81
N ASP A 9 18.34 -14.91 3.57
CA ASP A 9 17.63 -15.77 4.53
C ASP A 9 17.48 -15.11 5.90
N VAL A 10 18.39 -14.21 6.24
CA VAL A 10 18.40 -13.50 7.53
C VAL A 10 17.61 -12.19 7.44
N TYR A 11 17.56 -11.56 6.26
CA TYR A 11 16.97 -10.23 6.05
C TYR A 11 15.81 -10.22 5.05
N LYS A 12 15.14 -11.34 4.84
CA LYS A 12 13.95 -11.39 3.99
C LYS A 12 12.82 -10.59 4.64
N ARG A 13 12.81 -9.29 4.38
CA ARG A 13 11.66 -8.44 4.63
C ARG A 13 10.71 -8.57 3.44
N GLN A 14 9.53 -9.05 3.71
CA GLN A 14 8.44 -9.06 2.75
C GLN A 14 7.67 -7.75 2.95
N GLN A 15 7.88 -6.76 2.09
CA GLN A 15 7.27 -5.44 2.20
C GLN A 15 5.76 -5.48 2.42
N LEU A 16 5.07 -6.44 1.79
CA LEU A 16 3.63 -6.59 1.97
C LEU A 16 3.26 -6.92 3.42
N PHE A 17 4.00 -7.82 4.07
CA PHE A 17 3.73 -8.18 5.47
C PHE A 17 4.09 -7.06 6.43
N ASP A 18 5.24 -6.39 6.22
CA ASP A 18 5.64 -5.23 7.02
C ASP A 18 4.60 -4.10 6.92
N ALA A 19 4.14 -3.77 5.71
CA ALA A 19 3.12 -2.75 5.47
C ALA A 19 1.75 -3.16 6.07
N THR A 20 1.41 -4.45 5.99
CA THR A 20 0.18 -4.96 6.60
C THR A 20 0.22 -4.79 8.12
N LEU A 21 1.31 -5.20 8.77
CA LEU A 21 1.46 -5.03 10.21
C LEU A 21 1.46 -3.55 10.61
N ALA A 22 2.10 -2.68 9.82
CA ALA A 22 2.10 -1.24 10.05
C ALA A 22 0.66 -0.69 10.05
N ASN A 23 -0.16 -1.06 9.07
CA ASN A 23 -1.56 -0.65 9.01
C ASN A 23 -2.39 -1.22 10.17
N TRP A 24 -2.14 -2.47 10.59
CA TRP A 24 -2.76 -3.04 11.80
C TRP A 24 -2.40 -2.28 13.07
N ALA A 25 -1.15 -1.85 13.18
CA ALA A 25 -0.67 -1.03 14.29
C ALA A 25 -1.08 0.45 14.21
N GLY A 26 -1.78 0.87 13.15
CA GLY A 26 -2.21 2.25 12.97
C GLY A 26 -1.07 3.22 12.61
N VAL A 27 0.05 2.70 12.06
CA VAL A 27 1.18 3.52 11.62
C VAL A 27 1.30 3.53 10.10
N THR A 28 1.94 4.56 9.55
CA THR A 28 2.09 4.70 8.10
C THR A 28 2.88 3.52 7.52
N PRO A 29 2.35 2.80 6.53
CA PRO A 29 3.06 1.71 5.87
C PRO A 29 4.24 2.24 5.05
N GLY A 30 5.30 1.45 4.94
CA GLY A 30 6.50 1.80 4.20
C GLY A 30 6.35 1.78 2.67
N ILE A 31 5.16 1.49 2.15
CA ILE A 31 4.85 1.43 0.71
C ILE A 31 3.58 2.21 0.39
N CYS A 32 3.64 3.00 -0.69
CA CYS A 32 2.53 3.88 -1.07
C CYS A 32 1.26 3.13 -1.51
N SER A 33 1.40 1.89 -2.03
CA SER A 33 0.24 1.08 -2.44
C SER A 33 -0.69 0.76 -1.27
N MET A 34 -0.14 0.57 -0.07
CA MET A 34 -0.91 0.28 1.15
C MET A 34 -1.19 1.53 2.01
N ALA A 35 -0.76 2.72 1.58
CA ALA A 35 -1.10 3.97 2.25
C ALA A 35 -2.50 4.48 1.85
N GLU A 36 -3.14 5.25 2.72
CA GLU A 36 -4.48 5.81 2.49
C GLU A 36 -4.51 6.77 1.30
N THR A 37 -3.47 7.58 1.15
CA THR A 37 -3.31 8.54 0.05
C THR A 37 -2.00 8.30 -0.67
N CYS A 38 -1.89 8.75 -1.93
CA CYS A 38 -0.58 8.84 -2.57
C CYS A 38 0.20 10.01 -1.99
N GLY A 39 1.49 9.78 -1.69
CA GLY A 39 2.36 10.81 -1.14
C GLY A 39 2.98 11.70 -2.22
N HIS A 40 4.08 12.36 -1.85
CA HIS A 40 4.88 13.21 -2.74
C HIS A 40 5.97 12.39 -3.46
N ALA A 41 5.56 11.30 -4.10
CA ALA A 41 6.46 10.39 -4.84
C ALA A 41 6.49 10.73 -6.33
N GLY A 42 6.77 12.00 -6.64
CA GLY A 42 6.93 12.45 -8.01
C GLY A 42 8.11 11.78 -8.73
N ILE A 43 8.04 11.69 -10.04
CA ILE A 43 9.11 11.21 -10.91
C ILE A 43 9.52 12.29 -11.88
N MET A 44 10.81 12.35 -12.17
CA MET A 44 11.37 13.27 -13.17
C MET A 44 11.89 12.47 -14.37
N GLU A 45 11.46 12.87 -15.54
CA GLU A 45 11.97 12.35 -16.80
C GLU A 45 13.28 13.05 -17.23
N PHE A 46 13.99 12.44 -18.17
CA PHE A 46 15.30 12.91 -18.64
C PHE A 46 15.30 14.34 -19.21
N ASN A 47 14.16 14.82 -19.70
CA ASN A 47 13.97 16.18 -20.24
C ASN A 47 13.62 17.22 -19.15
N GLY A 48 13.63 16.82 -17.87
CA GLY A 48 13.31 17.68 -16.75
C GLY A 48 11.81 17.79 -16.43
N ASP A 49 10.96 17.09 -17.16
CA ASP A 49 9.52 17.05 -16.88
C ASP A 49 9.25 16.25 -15.61
N VAL A 50 8.39 16.79 -14.74
CA VAL A 50 8.02 16.18 -13.46
C VAL A 50 6.57 15.75 -13.51
N TYR A 51 6.30 14.53 -13.05
CA TYR A 51 4.97 13.92 -13.01
C TYR A 51 4.59 13.52 -11.58
N SER A 52 3.29 13.35 -11.35
CA SER A 52 2.72 13.05 -10.03
C SER A 52 3.21 11.73 -9.43
N CYS A 53 3.52 10.73 -10.25
CA CYS A 53 3.94 9.39 -9.82
C CYS A 53 4.58 8.64 -11.00
N ASP A 54 5.49 7.70 -10.73
CA ASP A 54 6.13 6.83 -11.73
C ASP A 54 5.13 5.93 -12.48
N HIS A 55 4.01 5.57 -11.88
CA HIS A 55 2.93 4.85 -12.54
C HIS A 55 2.04 5.73 -13.45
N PHE A 56 2.16 7.06 -13.36
CA PHE A 56 1.31 8.03 -14.05
C PHE A 56 2.15 9.04 -14.85
N VAL A 57 3.08 8.54 -15.68
CA VAL A 57 3.88 9.34 -16.60
C VAL A 57 3.09 9.57 -17.89
N PHE A 58 2.02 10.36 -17.79
CA PHE A 58 1.14 10.75 -18.89
C PHE A 58 0.96 12.28 -18.87
N PRO A 59 0.67 12.92 -20.02
CA PRO A 59 0.54 14.37 -20.11
C PRO A 59 -0.40 14.99 -19.07
N GLU A 60 -1.50 14.32 -18.77
CA GLU A 60 -2.50 14.75 -17.80
C GLU A 60 -2.00 14.73 -16.34
N TYR A 61 -0.90 14.08 -16.05
CA TYR A 61 -0.29 14.02 -14.71
C TYR A 61 1.03 14.79 -14.61
N LYS A 62 1.40 15.52 -15.66
CA LYS A 62 2.59 16.39 -15.66
C LYS A 62 2.34 17.56 -14.73
N LEU A 63 3.25 17.79 -13.79
CA LEU A 63 3.21 18.90 -12.83
C LEU A 63 3.92 20.15 -13.36
N GLY A 64 5.03 19.97 -14.08
CA GLY A 64 5.83 21.03 -14.61
C GLY A 64 7.19 20.53 -15.12
N ASN A 65 8.18 21.44 -15.13
CA ASN A 65 9.54 21.13 -15.55
C ASN A 65 10.54 21.81 -14.62
N ILE A 66 11.59 21.11 -14.19
CA ILE A 66 12.58 21.61 -13.20
C ILE A 66 13.38 22.80 -13.70
N TYR A 67 13.46 23.03 -15.02
CA TYR A 67 14.14 24.20 -15.57
C TYR A 67 13.32 25.49 -15.49
N THR A 68 12.01 25.37 -15.20
CA THR A 68 11.09 26.52 -15.17
C THR A 68 10.37 26.69 -13.84
N GLN A 69 10.34 25.67 -12.99
CA GLN A 69 9.61 25.67 -11.72
C GLN A 69 10.39 24.93 -10.62
N SER A 70 10.19 25.35 -9.39
CA SER A 70 10.74 24.67 -8.23
C SER A 70 10.07 23.28 -8.03
N LEU A 71 10.88 22.25 -7.75
CA LEU A 71 10.37 20.92 -7.39
C LEU A 71 9.46 20.97 -6.16
N ILE A 72 9.79 21.82 -5.19
CA ILE A 72 8.98 22.00 -3.97
C ILE A 72 7.60 22.56 -4.32
N GLU A 73 7.53 23.55 -5.20
CA GLU A 73 6.26 24.12 -5.66
C GLU A 73 5.42 23.10 -6.40
N MET A 74 6.04 22.32 -7.30
CA MET A 74 5.35 21.26 -8.04
C MET A 74 4.78 20.19 -7.11
N MET A 75 5.58 19.71 -6.16
CA MET A 75 5.16 18.66 -5.21
C MET A 75 4.12 19.14 -4.20
N ASN A 76 4.08 20.43 -3.87
CA ASN A 76 3.05 21.02 -2.99
C ASN A 76 1.91 21.69 -3.75
N SER A 77 1.84 21.53 -5.08
CA SER A 77 0.78 22.10 -5.88
C SER A 77 -0.59 21.51 -5.52
N PRO A 78 -1.69 22.30 -5.68
CA PRO A 78 -3.04 21.78 -5.49
C PRO A 78 -3.33 20.55 -6.35
N ARG A 79 -2.71 20.47 -7.54
CA ARG A 79 -2.83 19.33 -8.46
C ARG A 79 -2.23 18.06 -7.88
N GLN A 80 -1.02 18.13 -7.29
CA GLN A 80 -0.39 16.98 -6.65
C GLN A 80 -1.14 16.55 -5.40
N ILE A 81 -1.60 17.50 -4.60
CA ILE A 81 -2.41 17.21 -3.41
C ILE A 81 -3.72 16.51 -3.81
N ALA A 82 -4.42 17.03 -4.81
CA ALA A 82 -5.65 16.41 -5.32
C ALA A 82 -5.40 14.99 -5.87
N PHE A 83 -4.29 14.79 -6.61
CA PHE A 83 -3.87 13.48 -7.07
C PHE A 83 -3.69 12.50 -5.90
N GLY A 84 -2.98 12.92 -4.85
CA GLY A 84 -2.75 12.10 -3.66
C GLY A 84 -4.05 11.72 -2.94
N GLN A 85 -4.92 12.69 -2.73
CA GLN A 85 -6.21 12.50 -2.04
C GLN A 85 -7.21 11.68 -2.87
N ASN A 86 -7.13 11.73 -4.20
CA ASN A 86 -8.01 10.98 -5.08
C ASN A 86 -7.91 9.47 -4.86
N LYS A 87 -6.79 8.97 -4.39
CA LYS A 87 -6.62 7.56 -4.04
C LYS A 87 -7.68 7.09 -3.03
N ARG A 88 -7.95 7.88 -2.00
CA ARG A 88 -9.00 7.63 -0.99
C ARG A 88 -10.39 8.00 -1.50
N ASN A 89 -10.49 9.18 -2.11
CA ASN A 89 -11.79 9.78 -2.44
C ASN A 89 -12.51 9.04 -3.59
N ALA A 90 -11.78 8.42 -4.51
CA ALA A 90 -12.31 7.67 -5.66
C ALA A 90 -12.53 6.17 -5.38
N LEU A 91 -12.60 5.77 -4.12
CA LEU A 91 -12.89 4.37 -3.77
C LEU A 91 -14.36 4.05 -4.06
N PRO A 92 -14.66 2.88 -4.68
CA PRO A 92 -16.02 2.40 -4.85
C PRO A 92 -16.65 2.04 -3.49
N GLN A 93 -17.99 1.98 -3.45
CA GLN A 93 -18.73 1.71 -2.23
C GLN A 93 -18.33 0.37 -1.60
N GLN A 94 -18.11 -0.67 -2.41
CA GLN A 94 -17.62 -1.97 -1.95
C GLN A 94 -16.31 -1.86 -1.14
N CYS A 95 -15.41 -0.95 -1.50
CA CYS A 95 -14.18 -0.72 -0.73
C CYS A 95 -14.45 0.01 0.58
N LYS A 96 -15.37 0.99 0.57
CA LYS A 96 -15.72 1.78 1.77
C LYS A 96 -16.41 0.95 2.85
N GLU A 97 -17.10 -0.12 2.45
CA GLU A 97 -17.79 -1.06 3.33
C GLU A 97 -16.94 -2.30 3.69
N CYS A 98 -15.71 -2.39 3.18
CA CYS A 98 -14.85 -3.55 3.39
C CYS A 98 -14.18 -3.53 4.78
N ASP A 99 -14.26 -4.64 5.50
CA ASP A 99 -13.64 -4.83 6.82
C ASP A 99 -12.12 -4.60 6.80
N PHE A 100 -11.48 -4.77 5.64
CA PHE A 100 -10.05 -4.61 5.46
C PHE A 100 -9.67 -3.28 4.77
N LEU A 101 -10.57 -2.30 4.72
CA LEU A 101 -10.24 -1.01 4.12
C LEU A 101 -9.02 -0.36 4.79
N PHE A 102 -8.94 -0.42 6.12
CA PHE A 102 -7.84 0.14 6.91
C PHE A 102 -6.46 -0.45 6.56
N ALA A 103 -6.42 -1.68 6.03
CA ALA A 103 -5.18 -2.35 5.65
C ALA A 103 -4.89 -2.25 4.14
N CYS A 104 -5.94 -2.26 3.32
CA CYS A 104 -5.85 -2.31 1.85
C CYS A 104 -5.80 -0.91 1.23
N HIS A 105 -6.63 0.02 1.74
CA HIS A 105 -6.85 1.37 1.16
C HIS A 105 -7.14 1.35 -0.35
N GLY A 106 -7.69 0.21 -0.85
CA GLY A 106 -7.96 0.00 -2.27
C GLY A 106 -6.72 -0.14 -3.16
N GLU A 107 -5.55 -0.27 -2.57
CA GLU A 107 -4.23 -0.41 -3.21
C GLU A 107 -3.93 0.71 -4.22
N CYS A 108 -3.00 0.54 -5.16
CA CYS A 108 -2.60 1.57 -6.13
C CYS A 108 -3.73 1.90 -7.11
N PRO A 109 -4.07 3.18 -7.34
CA PRO A 109 -5.08 3.59 -8.34
C PRO A 109 -4.79 3.05 -9.74
N LYS A 110 -3.53 2.82 -10.08
CA LYS A 110 -3.13 2.24 -11.37
C LYS A 110 -3.74 0.86 -11.63
N ASN A 111 -4.04 0.12 -10.56
CA ASN A 111 -4.56 -1.25 -10.63
C ASN A 111 -6.10 -1.30 -10.48
N ARG A 112 -6.79 -0.15 -10.43
CA ARG A 112 -8.24 -0.04 -10.19
C ARG A 112 -9.05 0.02 -11.49
N PHE A 113 -8.86 -0.93 -12.37
CA PHE A 113 -9.58 -0.99 -13.66
C PHE A 113 -10.69 -2.03 -13.69
N ALA A 114 -10.92 -2.77 -12.60
CA ALA A 114 -12.05 -3.69 -12.47
C ALA A 114 -13.32 -2.97 -12.02
N LYS A 115 -14.45 -3.67 -12.14
CA LYS A 115 -15.75 -3.23 -11.62
C LYS A 115 -16.15 -4.07 -10.40
N THR A 116 -16.92 -3.45 -9.52
CA THR A 116 -17.57 -4.16 -8.40
C THR A 116 -18.64 -5.12 -8.91
N ALA A 117 -19.17 -5.98 -8.04
CA ALA A 117 -20.30 -6.85 -8.35
C ALA A 117 -21.57 -6.07 -8.80
N THR A 118 -21.71 -4.83 -8.35
CA THR A 118 -22.80 -3.92 -8.74
C THR A 118 -22.50 -3.12 -10.00
N GLY A 119 -21.32 -3.32 -10.64
CA GLY A 119 -20.90 -2.63 -11.86
C GLY A 119 -20.21 -1.28 -11.64
N GLU A 120 -20.02 -0.84 -10.40
CA GLU A 120 -19.31 0.41 -10.08
C GLU A 120 -17.82 0.29 -10.46
N PRO A 121 -17.23 1.26 -11.17
CA PRO A 121 -15.82 1.23 -11.59
C PRO A 121 -14.88 1.55 -10.42
N GLY A 122 -13.58 1.29 -10.62
CA GLY A 122 -12.53 1.71 -9.68
C GLY A 122 -12.16 0.64 -8.64
N LEU A 123 -12.58 -0.61 -8.83
CA LEU A 123 -12.13 -1.73 -8.01
C LEU A 123 -10.75 -2.21 -8.46
N ASN A 124 -9.86 -2.48 -7.50
CA ASN A 124 -8.60 -3.14 -7.79
C ASN A 124 -8.84 -4.53 -8.37
N TYR A 125 -8.16 -4.87 -9.47
CA TYR A 125 -8.34 -6.16 -10.13
C TYR A 125 -7.89 -7.36 -9.29
N LEU A 126 -7.00 -7.15 -8.28
CA LEU A 126 -6.56 -8.16 -7.32
C LEU A 126 -7.38 -8.15 -6.02
N CYS A 127 -8.50 -7.41 -5.96
CA CYS A 127 -9.32 -7.24 -4.75
C CYS A 127 -9.62 -8.58 -4.04
N ALA A 128 -10.07 -9.59 -4.78
CA ALA A 128 -10.37 -10.91 -4.23
C ALA A 128 -9.14 -11.57 -3.58
N GLY A 129 -7.96 -11.41 -4.19
CA GLY A 129 -6.69 -11.92 -3.66
C GLY A 129 -6.28 -11.22 -2.38
N TYR A 130 -6.34 -9.87 -2.35
CA TYR A 130 -6.05 -9.08 -1.15
C TYR A 130 -7.03 -9.37 -0.02
N HIS A 131 -8.32 -9.46 -0.31
CA HIS A 131 -9.32 -9.80 0.70
C HIS A 131 -9.03 -11.18 1.33
N ARG A 132 -8.74 -12.19 0.50
CA ARG A 132 -8.35 -13.52 0.98
C ARG A 132 -7.06 -13.47 1.81
N PHE A 133 -6.06 -12.71 1.36
CA PHE A 133 -4.80 -12.52 2.08
C PHE A 133 -5.05 -11.90 3.46
N PHE A 134 -5.73 -10.76 3.53
CA PHE A 134 -5.99 -10.08 4.79
C PHE A 134 -6.82 -10.93 5.75
N LYS A 135 -7.84 -11.62 5.25
CA LYS A 135 -8.63 -12.55 6.05
C LYS A 135 -7.76 -13.67 6.64
N HIS A 136 -6.84 -14.20 5.84
CA HIS A 136 -5.93 -15.26 6.29
C HIS A 136 -4.92 -14.76 7.34
N VAL A 137 -4.35 -13.57 7.16
CA VAL A 137 -3.31 -13.06 8.05
C VAL A 137 -3.87 -12.35 9.29
N ALA A 138 -5.15 -11.98 9.31
CA ALA A 138 -5.77 -11.21 10.38
C ALA A 138 -5.46 -11.75 11.80
N PRO A 139 -5.68 -13.03 12.13
CA PRO A 139 -5.41 -13.52 13.49
C PRO A 139 -3.94 -13.39 13.89
N TYR A 140 -3.01 -13.50 12.93
CA TYR A 140 -1.59 -13.32 13.18
C TYR A 140 -1.22 -11.85 13.37
N MET A 141 -1.82 -10.97 12.58
CA MET A 141 -1.62 -9.52 12.68
C MET A 141 -2.21 -8.97 13.98
N ASP A 142 -3.39 -9.47 14.40
CA ASP A 142 -4.01 -9.11 15.68
C ASP A 142 -3.11 -9.50 16.84
N PHE A 143 -2.56 -10.73 16.83
CA PHE A 143 -1.61 -11.17 17.84
C PHE A 143 -0.34 -10.30 17.85
N MET A 144 0.26 -10.06 16.69
CA MET A 144 1.47 -9.25 16.58
C MET A 144 1.24 -7.80 17.03
N LYS A 145 0.07 -7.22 16.68
CA LYS A 145 -0.34 -5.90 17.17
C LYS A 145 -0.46 -5.90 18.68
N HIS A 146 -1.12 -6.90 19.27
CA HIS A 146 -1.23 -7.02 20.72
C HIS A 146 0.14 -7.10 21.41
N GLU A 147 1.09 -7.82 20.82
CA GLU A 147 2.47 -7.85 21.32
C GLU A 147 3.13 -6.46 21.28
N LEU A 148 3.00 -5.75 20.15
CA LEU A 148 3.52 -4.40 19.99
C LEU A 148 2.91 -3.42 20.99
N ASP A 149 1.59 -3.44 21.19
CA ASP A 149 0.86 -2.59 22.15
C ASP A 149 1.36 -2.81 23.59
N ASN A 150 1.84 -4.02 23.91
CA ASN A 150 2.41 -4.39 25.19
C ASN A 150 3.95 -4.32 25.23
N GLN A 151 4.59 -3.66 24.26
CA GLN A 151 6.04 -3.52 24.14
C GLN A 151 6.78 -4.86 24.10
N ARG A 152 6.17 -5.91 23.55
CA ARG A 152 6.73 -7.24 23.36
C ARG A 152 7.08 -7.47 21.88
N PRO A 153 8.03 -8.37 21.59
CA PRO A 153 8.42 -8.67 20.21
C PRO A 153 7.28 -9.29 19.40
N PRO A 154 6.87 -8.73 18.24
CA PRO A 154 5.87 -9.34 17.37
C PRO A 154 6.30 -10.72 16.85
N ALA A 155 7.61 -11.03 16.85
CA ALA A 155 8.15 -12.34 16.50
C ALA A 155 7.66 -13.49 17.41
N ASN A 156 7.06 -13.19 18.56
CA ASN A 156 6.40 -14.18 19.44
C ASN A 156 5.28 -14.93 18.69
N VAL A 157 4.76 -14.38 17.60
CA VAL A 157 3.80 -15.06 16.71
C VAL A 157 4.31 -16.43 16.25
N MET A 158 5.63 -16.62 16.09
CA MET A 158 6.22 -17.89 15.70
C MET A 158 6.00 -19.01 16.71
N GLN A 159 5.92 -18.67 18.00
CA GLN A 159 5.59 -19.63 19.08
C GLN A 159 4.08 -19.80 19.18
N TRP A 160 3.34 -18.71 19.08
CA TRP A 160 1.87 -18.71 19.14
C TRP A 160 1.25 -19.61 18.05
N VAL A 161 1.76 -19.57 16.80
CA VAL A 161 1.30 -20.43 15.68
C VAL A 161 1.51 -21.91 15.95
N LYS A 162 2.59 -22.29 16.66
CA LYS A 162 2.82 -23.70 17.03
C LYS A 162 1.77 -24.22 18.01
N GLN A 163 1.24 -23.34 18.85
CA GLN A 163 0.21 -23.67 19.85
C GLN A 163 -1.22 -23.53 19.27
N ASN A 164 -1.37 -22.71 18.22
CA ASN A 164 -2.62 -22.42 17.54
C ASN A 164 -2.45 -22.67 16.03
N PRO A 165 -2.30 -23.91 15.59
CA PRO A 165 -2.12 -24.19 14.17
C PRO A 165 -3.36 -23.74 13.40
N PRO A 166 -3.20 -23.20 12.17
CA PRO A 166 -4.33 -22.82 11.34
C PRO A 166 -5.17 -24.06 11.01
N ASP A 167 -6.48 -23.87 10.97
CA ASP A 167 -7.41 -24.92 10.51
C ASP A 167 -7.00 -25.36 9.10
N LYS A 168 -6.98 -26.68 8.88
CA LYS A 168 -6.56 -27.31 7.61
C LYS A 168 -7.59 -27.09 6.51
#